data_c90f650d2cc0163fb97508c0cf3c3bed
#
_entry.id   c90f650d2cc0163fb97508c0cf3c3bed
#
_cell.length_a   1.000
_cell.length_b   1.000
_cell.length_c   1.000
_cell.angle_alpha   90.00
_cell.angle_beta   90.00
_cell.angle_gamma   90.00
#
_symmetry.space_group_name_H-M   'P 1'
#
loop_
_entity.id
_entity.type
_entity.pdbx_description
1 polymer ?
#
loop_
_entity_poly.entity_id
_entity_poly.type
_entity_poly.pdbx_seq_one_letter_code
_entity_poly.pdbx_strand_id
1 'polypeptide(L)'
;MSIVKDQNLAPAGRRKINWVRDFMPALGGIEARFEQEQPFAGLRVAVSVHLEAKTANLGYVLAKGGAEVRLTGSNPLSTQDDVAAGLADMGVETFGIHGAMGEEYENLLIETLKFKPHLIVDDGGDLIHLLGGKCADLGEHLIGGCEETTTGILRLKAREREGILPCPMIAVNDAKAKHYYDNKYGTGQSVWDAIMHTANLVVAGKTVVVAGYGWCGKGVAMRAAGMGASVIVTEVDPFKALDATMNGFRVMPMDEAARYGDIFVTVTGCKDVITPKHFAVMKHNAILTNAGHFDCEVDVAGLAAMAVKRELRRDNIEGFTLPDGRVLNVIGEGRLVNLAAGNGHPAEIMDMSFSVQALALEWLVKHRDGLEKKVYQVPAEIDDAIGRVKLAAMGLSIDALTPEQEEYLNGWKA
;
A
#
# COMPACT_ATOMS: atom_id res chain seq x y z
N MET A 1 5.88 3.36 25.97
CA MET A 1 4.72 4.33 26.11
C MET A 1 4.44 4.90 24.73
N SER A 2 3.21 4.82 24.27
CA SER A 2 2.80 5.31 22.94
C SER A 2 3.00 6.81 22.77
N ILE A 3 3.24 7.25 21.52
CA ILE A 3 3.29 8.66 21.11
C ILE A 3 2.17 8.86 20.10
N VAL A 4 1.06 9.44 20.55
CA VAL A 4 -0.12 9.73 19.73
C VAL A 4 -0.55 11.17 19.98
N LYS A 5 -1.25 11.76 19.02
CA LYS A 5 -1.60 13.19 19.07
C LYS A 5 -2.52 13.55 20.23
N ASP A 6 -3.57 12.76 20.42
CA ASP A 6 -4.57 12.96 21.49
C ASP A 6 -5.20 11.63 21.87
N GLN A 7 -4.97 11.17 23.11
CA GLN A 7 -5.53 9.92 23.62
C GLN A 7 -7.08 9.97 23.77
N ASN A 8 -7.68 11.15 23.85
CA ASN A 8 -9.13 11.30 23.92
C ASN A 8 -9.85 10.85 22.63
N LEU A 9 -9.12 10.71 21.52
CA LEU A 9 -9.64 10.19 20.26
C LEU A 9 -9.83 8.67 20.27
N ALA A 10 -9.31 7.93 21.24
CA ALA A 10 -9.34 6.47 21.31
C ALA A 10 -10.73 5.84 21.10
N PRO A 11 -11.84 6.36 21.68
CA PRO A 11 -13.16 5.76 21.44
C PRO A 11 -13.59 5.79 19.96
N ALA A 12 -13.20 6.82 19.19
CA ALA A 12 -13.49 6.91 17.76
C ALA A 12 -12.64 5.88 16.98
N GLY A 13 -11.35 5.81 17.30
CA GLY A 13 -10.43 4.85 16.68
C GLY A 13 -10.84 3.40 16.94
N ARG A 14 -11.20 3.03 18.17
CA ARG A 14 -11.71 1.69 18.47
C ARG A 14 -12.95 1.31 17.66
N ARG A 15 -13.89 2.26 17.44
CA ARG A 15 -15.06 1.99 16.59
C ARG A 15 -14.64 1.68 15.16
N LYS A 16 -13.68 2.41 14.60
CA LYS A 16 -13.14 2.15 13.26
C LYS A 16 -12.43 0.79 13.17
N ILE A 17 -11.60 0.46 14.18
CA ILE A 17 -10.89 -0.83 14.24
C ILE A 17 -11.89 -1.98 14.35
N ASN A 18 -12.88 -1.89 15.25
CA ASN A 18 -13.90 -2.92 15.41
C ASN A 18 -14.73 -3.11 14.14
N TRP A 19 -15.10 -2.01 13.47
CA TRP A 19 -15.81 -2.08 12.19
C TRP A 19 -15.05 -2.91 11.15
N VAL A 20 -13.78 -2.64 10.92
CA VAL A 20 -13.02 -3.39 9.90
C VAL A 20 -12.80 -4.85 10.30
N ARG A 21 -12.71 -5.17 11.58
CA ARG A 21 -12.59 -6.54 12.09
C ARG A 21 -13.75 -7.43 11.67
N ASP A 22 -14.97 -6.89 11.65
CA ASP A 22 -16.18 -7.61 11.21
C ASP A 22 -16.12 -8.00 9.72
N PHE A 23 -15.31 -7.30 8.92
CA PHE A 23 -15.13 -7.52 7.48
C PHE A 23 -13.77 -8.15 7.10
N MET A 24 -13.03 -8.63 8.08
CA MET A 24 -11.72 -9.28 7.89
C MET A 24 -11.72 -10.72 8.46
N PRO A 25 -12.59 -11.62 7.93
CA PRO A 25 -12.80 -12.96 8.51
C PRO A 25 -11.59 -13.89 8.38
N ALA A 26 -10.75 -13.75 7.34
CA ALA A 26 -9.55 -14.57 7.19
C ALA A 26 -8.54 -14.23 8.29
N LEU A 27 -8.28 -12.94 8.50
CA LEU A 27 -7.40 -12.46 9.57
C LEU A 27 -7.99 -12.77 10.96
N GLY A 28 -9.32 -12.70 11.11
CA GLY A 28 -10.01 -13.11 12.34
C GLY A 28 -9.85 -14.60 12.68
N GLY A 29 -9.84 -15.47 11.67
CA GLY A 29 -9.54 -16.90 11.85
C GLY A 29 -8.08 -17.14 12.27
N ILE A 30 -7.15 -16.37 11.72
CA ILE A 30 -5.73 -16.38 12.12
C ILE A 30 -5.59 -15.88 13.58
N GLU A 31 -6.29 -14.81 13.95
CA GLU A 31 -6.31 -14.31 15.34
C GLU A 31 -6.70 -15.40 16.33
N ALA A 32 -7.83 -16.09 16.09
CA ALA A 32 -8.32 -17.15 16.96
C ALA A 32 -7.30 -18.29 17.12
N ARG A 33 -6.59 -18.65 16.05
CA ARG A 33 -5.51 -19.64 16.09
C ARG A 33 -4.29 -19.10 16.84
N PHE A 34 -3.86 -17.89 16.55
CA PHE A 34 -2.69 -17.28 17.19
C PHE A 34 -2.88 -17.06 18.68
N GLU A 35 -4.09 -16.73 19.13
CA GLU A 35 -4.41 -16.61 20.56
C GLU A 35 -4.22 -17.94 21.32
N GLN A 36 -4.45 -19.08 20.65
CA GLN A 36 -4.25 -20.41 21.22
C GLN A 36 -2.79 -20.89 21.13
N GLU A 37 -2.16 -20.70 19.96
CA GLU A 37 -0.83 -21.27 19.66
C GLU A 37 0.33 -20.38 20.12
N GLN A 38 0.10 -19.08 20.30
CA GLN A 38 1.09 -18.07 20.72
C GLN A 38 2.40 -18.12 19.88
N PRO A 39 2.34 -18.07 18.53
CA PRO A 39 3.51 -18.29 17.69
C PRO A 39 4.60 -17.23 17.85
N PHE A 40 4.28 -16.07 18.42
CA PHE A 40 5.20 -14.97 18.65
C PHE A 40 5.55 -14.76 20.13
N ALA A 41 5.28 -15.72 20.99
CA ALA A 41 5.58 -15.60 22.42
C ALA A 41 7.05 -15.24 22.68
N GLY A 42 7.29 -14.14 23.41
CA GLY A 42 8.62 -13.61 23.69
C GLY A 42 9.31 -12.89 22.53
N LEU A 43 8.64 -12.70 21.41
CA LEU A 43 9.16 -11.96 20.26
C LEU A 43 8.64 -10.51 20.23
N ARG A 44 9.47 -9.62 19.71
CA ARG A 44 9.17 -8.21 19.49
C ARG A 44 8.98 -7.97 18.00
N VAL A 45 7.84 -7.37 17.62
CA VAL A 45 7.48 -7.10 16.23
C VAL A 45 7.29 -5.60 16.02
N ALA A 46 8.11 -5.00 15.16
CA ALA A 46 7.93 -3.62 14.73
C ALA A 46 7.12 -3.59 13.42
N VAL A 47 6.09 -2.75 13.38
CA VAL A 47 5.22 -2.59 12.21
C VAL A 47 5.25 -1.15 11.73
N SER A 48 5.60 -0.94 10.48
CA SER A 48 5.51 0.35 9.77
C SER A 48 4.73 0.14 8.48
N VAL A 49 3.42 0.37 8.56
CA VAL A 49 2.47 0.32 7.44
C VAL A 49 1.55 1.52 7.60
N HIS A 50 0.79 1.91 6.58
CA HIS A 50 -0.14 3.02 6.69
C HIS A 50 -1.03 2.88 7.94
N LEU A 51 -0.87 3.79 8.93
CA LEU A 51 -1.54 3.68 10.23
C LEU A 51 -3.02 4.09 10.13
N GLU A 52 -3.84 3.13 9.74
CA GLU A 52 -5.28 3.21 9.67
C GLU A 52 -5.94 1.93 10.25
N ALA A 53 -7.27 1.82 10.24
CA ALA A 53 -7.98 0.80 11.01
C ALA A 53 -7.60 -0.66 10.70
N LYS A 54 -7.32 -1.00 9.42
CA LYS A 54 -6.97 -2.37 9.02
C LYS A 54 -5.55 -2.73 9.47
N THR A 55 -4.61 -1.79 9.37
CA THR A 55 -3.24 -1.93 9.90
C THR A 55 -3.25 -2.08 11.42
N ALA A 56 -4.09 -1.29 12.11
CA ALA A 56 -4.27 -1.44 13.54
C ALA A 56 -4.78 -2.84 13.91
N ASN A 57 -5.70 -3.41 13.11
CA ASN A 57 -6.15 -4.79 13.31
C ASN A 57 -5.01 -5.81 13.13
N LEU A 58 -4.15 -5.67 12.11
CA LEU A 58 -2.96 -6.54 11.96
C LEU A 58 -2.08 -6.48 13.21
N GLY A 59 -1.73 -5.26 13.68
CA GLY A 59 -0.93 -5.09 14.89
C GLY A 59 -1.56 -5.74 16.13
N TYR A 60 -2.88 -5.63 16.27
CA TYR A 60 -3.63 -6.28 17.34
C TYR A 60 -3.60 -7.80 17.23
N VAL A 61 -3.77 -8.39 16.04
CA VAL A 61 -3.69 -9.84 15.81
C VAL A 61 -2.30 -10.40 16.13
N LEU A 62 -1.23 -9.69 15.76
CA LEU A 62 0.14 -10.09 16.13
C LEU A 62 0.35 -10.06 17.66
N ALA A 63 -0.19 -9.06 18.35
CA ALA A 63 -0.15 -8.98 19.80
C ALA A 63 -0.94 -10.12 20.45
N LYS A 64 -2.10 -10.50 19.92
CA LYS A 64 -2.87 -11.69 20.35
C LYS A 64 -2.08 -12.98 20.16
N GLY A 65 -1.22 -13.06 19.17
CA GLY A 65 -0.29 -14.16 18.95
C GLY A 65 0.94 -14.18 19.88
N GLY A 66 0.97 -13.33 20.91
CA GLY A 66 2.02 -13.30 21.93
C GLY A 66 3.18 -12.35 21.64
N ALA A 67 3.13 -11.57 20.57
CA ALA A 67 4.15 -10.57 20.26
C ALA A 67 4.06 -9.34 21.17
N GLU A 68 5.21 -8.80 21.57
CA GLU A 68 5.31 -7.39 21.97
C GLU A 68 5.34 -6.55 20.67
N VAL A 69 4.27 -5.81 20.40
CA VAL A 69 4.14 -5.04 19.13
C VAL A 69 4.36 -3.57 19.37
N ARG A 70 5.19 -2.97 18.51
CA ARG A 70 5.27 -1.52 18.32
C ARG A 70 4.87 -1.18 16.90
N LEU A 71 3.94 -0.23 16.73
CA LEU A 71 3.36 0.10 15.45
C LEU A 71 3.46 1.60 15.15
N THR A 72 3.90 1.93 13.94
CA THR A 72 3.96 3.29 13.40
C THR A 72 3.35 3.36 12.00
N GLY A 73 3.18 4.58 11.47
CA GLY A 73 2.73 4.79 10.10
C GLY A 73 3.89 4.90 9.12
N SER A 74 3.78 4.27 7.96
CA SER A 74 4.76 4.40 6.86
C SER A 74 4.60 5.70 6.06
N ASN A 75 3.56 6.49 6.32
CA ASN A 75 3.32 7.76 5.66
C ASN A 75 2.56 8.73 6.60
N PRO A 76 3.09 9.94 6.85
CA PRO A 76 2.47 10.90 7.76
C PRO A 76 1.05 11.32 7.40
N LEU A 77 0.74 11.49 6.11
CA LEU A 77 -0.59 11.94 5.67
C LEU A 77 -1.64 10.81 5.66
N SER A 78 -1.22 9.54 5.70
CA SER A 78 -2.14 8.41 5.82
C SER A 78 -2.42 8.00 7.26
N THR A 79 -1.64 8.48 8.21
CA THR A 79 -1.83 8.23 9.64
C THR A 79 -3.15 8.84 10.11
N GLN A 80 -3.98 8.03 10.79
CA GLN A 80 -5.23 8.47 11.41
C GLN A 80 -5.05 8.57 12.92
N ASP A 81 -5.08 9.81 13.45
CA ASP A 81 -4.80 10.10 14.88
C ASP A 81 -5.75 9.35 15.84
N ASP A 82 -7.02 9.21 15.46
CA ASP A 82 -8.00 8.49 16.26
C ASP A 82 -7.73 6.97 16.27
N VAL A 83 -7.29 6.42 15.14
CA VAL A 83 -6.90 5.00 15.06
C VAL A 83 -5.62 4.74 15.87
N ALA A 84 -4.63 5.63 15.79
CA ALA A 84 -3.41 5.54 16.60
C ALA A 84 -3.75 5.52 18.09
N ALA A 85 -4.60 6.43 18.55
CA ALA A 85 -5.07 6.49 19.94
C ALA A 85 -5.89 5.23 20.31
N GLY A 86 -6.76 4.77 19.40
CA GLY A 86 -7.59 3.57 19.60
C GLY A 86 -6.78 2.30 19.77
N LEU A 87 -5.74 2.12 18.94
CA LEU A 87 -4.83 0.97 19.03
C LEU A 87 -4.00 1.01 20.31
N ALA A 88 -3.49 2.17 20.68
CA ALA A 88 -2.79 2.36 21.96
C ALA A 88 -3.66 1.99 23.18
N ASP A 89 -4.94 2.38 23.15
CA ASP A 89 -5.92 2.01 24.18
C ASP A 89 -6.29 0.51 24.20
N MET A 90 -6.11 -0.17 23.06
CA MET A 90 -6.23 -1.64 22.95
C MET A 90 -4.96 -2.39 23.40
N GLY A 91 -3.94 -1.70 23.90
CA GLY A 91 -2.75 -2.29 24.50
C GLY A 91 -1.56 -2.50 23.56
N VAL A 92 -1.58 -1.97 22.35
CA VAL A 92 -0.44 -2.01 21.42
C VAL A 92 0.32 -0.68 21.44
N GLU A 93 1.63 -0.70 21.71
CA GLU A 93 2.44 0.53 21.68
C GLU A 93 2.45 1.15 20.27
N THR A 94 1.91 2.37 20.18
CA THR A 94 1.67 3.04 18.90
C THR A 94 2.39 4.40 18.85
N PHE A 95 3.07 4.64 17.71
CA PHE A 95 3.88 5.84 17.47
C PHE A 95 3.42 6.49 16.16
N GLY A 96 2.41 7.38 16.22
CA GLY A 96 1.83 7.95 15.01
C GLY A 96 1.12 9.27 15.25
N ILE A 97 1.47 10.27 14.43
CA ILE A 97 0.87 11.60 14.43
C ILE A 97 0.61 11.99 12.97
N HIS A 98 -0.64 12.34 12.65
CA HIS A 98 -0.98 12.83 11.32
C HIS A 98 -0.25 14.12 11.00
N GLY A 99 0.42 14.16 9.84
CA GLY A 99 1.16 15.34 9.39
C GLY A 99 2.56 15.49 9.99
N ALA A 100 3.05 14.54 10.81
CA ALA A 100 4.45 14.53 11.26
C ALA A 100 5.41 14.50 10.06
N MET A 101 6.36 15.43 9.96
CA MET A 101 7.22 15.58 8.80
C MET A 101 8.71 15.62 9.19
N GLY A 102 9.58 15.23 8.25
CA GLY A 102 11.02 15.33 8.42
C GLY A 102 11.52 14.58 9.65
N GLU A 103 12.20 15.30 10.56
CA GLU A 103 12.79 14.74 11.79
C GLU A 103 11.73 14.16 12.74
N GLU A 104 10.56 14.77 12.83
CA GLU A 104 9.46 14.26 13.67
C GLU A 104 9.00 12.87 13.20
N TYR A 105 8.80 12.70 11.88
CA TYR A 105 8.47 11.40 11.30
C TYR A 105 9.58 10.36 11.53
N GLU A 106 10.83 10.71 11.25
CA GLU A 106 11.97 9.81 11.48
C GLU A 106 12.08 9.38 12.95
N ASN A 107 11.81 10.30 13.89
CA ASN A 107 11.81 9.99 15.32
C ASN A 107 10.72 8.97 15.69
N LEU A 108 9.52 9.03 15.11
CA LEU A 108 8.47 8.01 15.34
C LEU A 108 8.91 6.62 14.86
N LEU A 109 9.57 6.52 13.70
CA LEU A 109 10.17 5.27 13.22
C LEU A 109 11.24 4.74 14.18
N ILE A 110 12.13 5.61 14.66
CA ILE A 110 13.21 5.23 15.61
C ILE A 110 12.62 4.78 16.96
N GLU A 111 11.60 5.47 17.51
CA GLU A 111 10.93 5.04 18.73
C GLU A 111 10.31 3.65 18.59
N THR A 112 9.75 3.36 17.41
CA THR A 112 9.24 2.03 17.09
C THR A 112 10.33 0.96 17.11
N LEU A 113 11.59 1.30 16.75
CA LEU A 113 12.71 0.37 16.73
C LEU A 113 13.46 0.23 18.06
N LYS A 114 13.32 1.17 19.02
CA LYS A 114 14.10 1.21 20.27
C LYS A 114 13.97 -0.04 21.17
N PHE A 115 12.94 -0.87 20.97
CA PHE A 115 12.81 -2.13 21.72
C PHE A 115 13.60 -3.29 21.08
N LYS A 116 14.42 -3.02 20.05
CA LYS A 116 15.25 -4.01 19.33
C LYS A 116 14.42 -5.17 18.79
N PRO A 117 13.64 -4.97 17.71
CA PRO A 117 12.71 -5.98 17.21
C PRO A 117 13.40 -7.25 16.74
N HIS A 118 12.68 -8.38 16.88
CA HIS A 118 13.02 -9.65 16.26
C HIS A 118 12.47 -9.75 14.84
N LEU A 119 11.30 -9.15 14.61
CA LEU A 119 10.61 -9.18 13.31
C LEU A 119 10.16 -7.77 12.93
N ILE A 120 10.08 -7.51 11.63
CA ILE A 120 9.52 -6.27 11.09
C ILE A 120 8.44 -6.56 10.04
N VAL A 121 7.41 -5.72 9.99
CA VAL A 121 6.52 -5.53 8.86
C VAL A 121 6.77 -4.13 8.33
N ASP A 122 7.22 -4.02 7.11
CA ASP A 122 7.63 -2.74 6.50
C ASP A 122 6.82 -2.47 5.24
N ASP A 123 6.59 -1.19 4.94
CA ASP A 123 5.87 -0.73 3.77
C ASP A 123 6.62 0.44 3.15
N GLY A 124 7.44 0.13 2.15
CA GLY A 124 8.34 1.05 1.49
C GLY A 124 9.80 0.96 1.94
N GLY A 125 10.10 0.13 2.95
CA GLY A 125 11.47 -0.17 3.37
C GLY A 125 12.10 0.85 4.31
N ASP A 126 11.32 1.63 5.06
CA ASP A 126 11.87 2.66 5.95
C ASP A 126 12.50 2.05 7.21
N LEU A 127 11.86 1.04 7.83
CA LEU A 127 12.46 0.35 8.99
C LEU A 127 13.74 -0.37 8.60
N ILE A 128 13.71 -1.12 7.49
CA ILE A 128 14.90 -1.85 7.01
C ILE A 128 16.02 -0.88 6.59
N HIS A 129 15.67 0.33 6.12
CA HIS A 129 16.65 1.37 5.82
C HIS A 129 17.36 1.85 7.09
N LEU A 130 16.62 2.14 8.14
CA LEU A 130 17.18 2.55 9.43
C LEU A 130 18.03 1.43 10.05
N LEU A 131 17.54 0.20 10.07
CA LEU A 131 18.24 -0.98 10.62
C LEU A 131 19.46 -1.40 9.81
N GLY A 132 19.50 -1.10 8.51
CA GLY A 132 20.69 -1.30 7.66
C GLY A 132 21.66 -0.11 7.64
N GLY A 133 21.43 0.93 8.48
CA GLY A 133 22.20 2.17 8.49
C GLY A 133 22.26 2.81 9.87
N LYS A 134 21.61 3.96 10.04
CA LYS A 134 21.68 4.83 11.24
C LYS A 134 21.32 4.10 12.55
N CYS A 135 20.44 3.10 12.52
CA CYS A 135 19.95 2.35 13.68
C CYS A 135 20.39 0.86 13.65
N ALA A 136 21.54 0.55 13.06
CA ALA A 136 22.02 -0.83 12.93
C ALA A 136 22.18 -1.56 14.28
N ASP A 137 22.48 -0.84 15.35
CA ASP A 137 22.57 -1.35 16.72
C ASP A 137 21.22 -1.82 17.29
N LEU A 138 20.10 -1.30 16.76
CA LEU A 138 18.76 -1.73 17.13
C LEU A 138 18.35 -3.03 16.43
N GLY A 139 19.06 -3.44 15.37
CA GLY A 139 18.83 -4.68 14.62
C GLY A 139 19.53 -5.93 15.17
N GLU A 140 20.14 -5.87 16.37
CA GLU A 140 20.93 -6.96 16.97
C GLU A 140 20.21 -8.32 17.04
N HIS A 141 18.89 -8.28 17.25
CA HIS A 141 18.07 -9.50 17.41
C HIS A 141 17.20 -9.81 16.18
N LEU A 142 17.40 -9.12 15.07
CA LEU A 142 16.52 -9.20 13.90
C LEU A 142 16.60 -10.59 13.23
N ILE A 143 15.50 -11.31 13.23
CA ILE A 143 15.31 -12.62 12.58
C ILE A 143 14.98 -12.39 11.09
N GLY A 144 14.09 -11.46 10.79
CA GLY A 144 13.63 -11.18 9.44
C GLY A 144 12.43 -10.25 9.38
N GLY A 145 11.86 -10.09 8.20
CA GLY A 145 10.69 -9.25 8.03
C GLY A 145 9.91 -9.51 6.75
N CYS A 146 8.83 -8.76 6.61
CA CYS A 146 7.94 -8.78 5.46
C CYS A 146 7.80 -7.39 4.86
N GLU A 147 7.72 -7.30 3.53
CA GLU A 147 7.55 -6.04 2.80
C GLU A 147 6.20 -6.03 2.07
N GLU A 148 5.42 -4.97 2.31
CA GLU A 148 4.06 -4.80 1.81
C GLU A 148 4.01 -4.29 0.37
N THR A 149 5.00 -3.49 -0.09
CA THR A 149 4.84 -2.73 -1.32
C THR A 149 5.93 -2.98 -2.36
N THR A 150 5.58 -2.83 -3.63
CA THR A 150 6.49 -3.00 -4.79
C THR A 150 7.75 -2.14 -4.65
N THR A 151 7.62 -0.90 -4.20
CA THR A 151 8.75 0.04 -4.09
C THR A 151 9.75 -0.42 -3.03
N GLY A 152 9.25 -0.91 -1.89
CA GLY A 152 10.10 -1.50 -0.85
C GLY A 152 10.83 -2.74 -1.36
N ILE A 153 10.13 -3.65 -2.06
CA ILE A 153 10.76 -4.85 -2.65
C ILE A 153 11.88 -4.50 -3.62
N LEU A 154 11.72 -3.47 -4.46
CA LEU A 154 12.79 -3.01 -5.35
C LEU A 154 14.03 -2.56 -4.58
N ARG A 155 13.83 -1.83 -3.47
CA ARG A 155 14.91 -1.40 -2.56
C ARG A 155 15.56 -2.60 -1.86
N LEU A 156 14.78 -3.58 -1.40
CA LEU A 156 15.30 -4.81 -0.78
C LEU A 156 16.16 -5.61 -1.77
N LYS A 157 15.67 -5.82 -3.00
CA LYS A 157 16.42 -6.50 -4.06
C LYS A 157 17.69 -5.75 -4.46
N ALA A 158 17.71 -4.42 -4.39
CA ALA A 158 18.93 -3.64 -4.59
C ALA A 158 19.94 -3.90 -3.47
N ARG A 159 19.52 -3.87 -2.20
CA ARG A 159 20.36 -4.18 -1.04
C ARG A 159 20.88 -5.62 -1.05
N GLU A 160 20.06 -6.58 -1.49
CA GLU A 160 20.47 -7.97 -1.67
C GLU A 160 21.61 -8.08 -2.69
N ARG A 161 21.48 -7.45 -3.86
CA ARG A 161 22.53 -7.44 -4.89
C ARG A 161 23.84 -6.81 -4.41
N GLU A 162 23.75 -5.81 -3.54
CA GLU A 162 24.91 -5.16 -2.94
C GLU A 162 25.48 -5.89 -1.72
N GLY A 163 24.81 -6.97 -1.26
CA GLY A 163 25.23 -7.75 -0.09
C GLY A 163 25.06 -7.03 1.25
N ILE A 164 24.21 -6.01 1.31
CA ILE A 164 23.97 -5.17 2.52
C ILE A 164 22.57 -5.36 3.12
N LEU A 165 21.81 -6.35 2.68
CA LEU A 165 20.52 -6.69 3.30
C LEU A 165 20.76 -7.23 4.71
N PRO A 166 20.21 -6.64 5.79
CA PRO A 166 20.58 -7.02 7.16
C PRO A 166 19.96 -8.35 7.61
N CYS A 167 18.84 -8.79 7.02
CA CYS A 167 18.12 -9.99 7.40
C CYS A 167 17.33 -10.59 6.23
N PRO A 168 16.81 -11.83 6.35
CA PRO A 168 15.82 -12.38 5.43
C PRO A 168 14.57 -11.51 5.35
N MET A 169 14.07 -11.25 4.13
CA MET A 169 12.83 -10.48 3.91
C MET A 169 11.90 -11.25 2.99
N ILE A 170 10.60 -11.30 3.33
CA ILE A 170 9.57 -11.90 2.48
C ILE A 170 8.87 -10.82 1.66
N ALA A 171 8.80 -11.03 0.35
CA ALA A 171 8.13 -10.14 -0.60
C ALA A 171 6.61 -10.39 -0.59
N VAL A 172 5.89 -9.90 0.43
CA VAL A 172 4.44 -10.10 0.57
C VAL A 172 3.68 -9.48 -0.60
N ASN A 173 4.12 -8.33 -1.12
CA ASN A 173 3.51 -7.75 -2.31
C ASN A 173 3.43 -8.71 -3.52
N ASP A 174 4.36 -9.66 -3.63
CA ASP A 174 4.44 -10.56 -4.77
C ASP A 174 3.53 -11.81 -4.62
N ALA A 175 2.86 -12.00 -3.47
CA ALA A 175 1.87 -13.05 -3.26
C ALA A 175 0.63 -12.86 -4.13
N LYS A 176 0.03 -13.93 -4.63
CA LYS A 176 -1.20 -13.87 -5.45
C LYS A 176 -2.37 -13.28 -4.67
N ALA A 177 -2.54 -13.69 -3.41
CA ALA A 177 -3.56 -13.17 -2.51
C ALA A 177 -3.40 -11.66 -2.24
N LYS A 178 -2.19 -11.10 -2.44
CA LYS A 178 -1.92 -9.68 -2.31
C LYS A 178 -2.07 -8.96 -3.65
N HIS A 179 -1.20 -9.15 -4.62
CA HIS A 179 -1.13 -8.27 -5.78
C HIS A 179 -2.30 -8.40 -6.76
N TYR A 180 -2.96 -9.55 -6.85
CA TYR A 180 -4.15 -9.69 -7.70
C TYR A 180 -5.37 -8.93 -7.14
N TYR A 181 -5.43 -8.73 -5.84
CA TYR A 181 -6.59 -8.16 -5.15
C TYR A 181 -6.32 -6.76 -4.62
N ASP A 182 -5.31 -6.62 -3.77
CA ASP A 182 -4.92 -5.35 -3.16
C ASP A 182 -4.49 -4.33 -4.22
N ASN A 183 -3.46 -4.63 -5.00
CA ASN A 183 -2.94 -3.69 -5.99
C ASN A 183 -3.98 -3.40 -7.09
N LYS A 184 -4.77 -4.39 -7.51
CA LYS A 184 -5.74 -4.20 -8.60
C LYS A 184 -7.07 -3.65 -8.10
N TYR A 185 -7.76 -4.39 -7.25
CA TYR A 185 -9.12 -4.03 -6.83
C TYR A 185 -9.11 -3.02 -5.69
N GLY A 186 -8.18 -3.15 -4.74
CA GLY A 186 -8.00 -2.22 -3.63
C GLY A 186 -7.63 -0.82 -4.13
N THR A 187 -6.54 -0.71 -4.89
CA THR A 187 -6.11 0.57 -5.49
C THR A 187 -7.17 1.11 -6.45
N GLY A 188 -7.70 0.25 -7.34
CA GLY A 188 -8.70 0.67 -8.31
C GLY A 188 -9.94 1.29 -7.67
N GLN A 189 -10.45 0.74 -6.57
CA GLN A 189 -11.60 1.30 -5.87
C GLN A 189 -11.25 2.52 -5.04
N SER A 190 -10.23 2.43 -4.20
CA SER A 190 -9.90 3.47 -3.23
C SER A 190 -9.39 4.78 -3.86
N VAL A 191 -8.69 4.69 -5.00
CA VAL A 191 -8.28 5.88 -5.77
C VAL A 191 -9.51 6.65 -6.28
N TRP A 192 -10.48 5.94 -6.84
CA TRP A 192 -11.71 6.59 -7.33
C TRP A 192 -12.61 7.08 -6.19
N ASP A 193 -12.68 6.35 -5.09
CA ASP A 193 -13.37 6.82 -3.89
C ASP A 193 -12.79 8.16 -3.42
N ALA A 194 -11.48 8.25 -3.27
CA ALA A 194 -10.79 9.48 -2.87
C ALA A 194 -10.99 10.63 -3.87
N ILE A 195 -10.81 10.37 -5.18
CA ILE A 195 -10.98 11.41 -6.21
C ILE A 195 -12.42 11.93 -6.23
N MET A 196 -13.41 11.05 -6.22
CA MET A 196 -14.83 11.44 -6.28
C MET A 196 -15.27 12.16 -5.02
N HIS A 197 -14.89 11.66 -3.84
CA HIS A 197 -15.20 12.30 -2.57
C HIS A 197 -14.59 13.70 -2.48
N THR A 198 -13.30 13.82 -2.82
CA THR A 198 -12.55 15.07 -2.69
C THR A 198 -12.97 16.10 -3.73
N ALA A 199 -13.05 15.70 -5.01
CA ALA A 199 -13.38 16.62 -6.09
C ALA A 199 -14.90 16.89 -6.23
N ASN A 200 -15.75 15.92 -5.87
CA ASN A 200 -17.19 15.96 -6.08
C ASN A 200 -17.58 16.29 -7.54
N LEU A 201 -16.94 15.62 -8.49
CA LEU A 201 -17.16 15.80 -9.92
C LEU A 201 -17.57 14.49 -10.58
N VAL A 202 -18.38 14.57 -11.64
CA VAL A 202 -18.73 13.41 -12.45
C VAL A 202 -17.50 12.89 -13.21
N VAL A 203 -17.35 11.57 -13.25
CA VAL A 203 -16.28 10.88 -13.99
C VAL A 203 -16.71 10.54 -15.41
N ALA A 204 -18.00 10.20 -15.60
CA ALA A 204 -18.54 9.88 -16.91
C ALA A 204 -18.33 11.00 -17.93
N GLY A 205 -17.91 10.63 -19.13
CA GLY A 205 -17.64 11.55 -20.24
C GLY A 205 -16.28 12.27 -20.14
N LYS A 206 -15.52 12.11 -19.06
CA LYS A 206 -14.16 12.66 -18.94
C LYS A 206 -13.12 11.76 -19.59
N THR A 207 -12.02 12.36 -20.01
CA THR A 207 -10.81 11.62 -20.41
C THR A 207 -9.92 11.44 -19.18
N VAL A 208 -9.68 10.19 -18.82
CA VAL A 208 -8.79 9.80 -17.71
C VAL A 208 -7.48 9.27 -18.29
N VAL A 209 -6.36 9.86 -17.90
CA VAL A 209 -5.02 9.38 -18.25
C VAL A 209 -4.46 8.60 -17.07
N VAL A 210 -4.19 7.31 -17.27
CA VAL A 210 -3.55 6.44 -16.30
C VAL A 210 -2.11 6.21 -16.73
N ALA A 211 -1.16 6.71 -15.95
CA ALA A 211 0.26 6.51 -16.21
C ALA A 211 0.76 5.28 -15.46
N GLY A 212 1.11 4.24 -16.21
CA GLY A 212 1.46 2.91 -15.72
C GLY A 212 0.30 1.92 -15.85
N TYR A 213 0.60 0.69 -16.32
CA TYR A 213 -0.39 -0.38 -16.49
C TYR A 213 0.05 -1.69 -15.81
N GLY A 214 0.70 -1.54 -14.63
CA GLY A 214 0.86 -2.62 -13.67
C GLY A 214 -0.47 -2.98 -13.00
N TRP A 215 -0.46 -3.76 -11.94
CA TRP A 215 -1.70 -4.17 -11.27
C TRP A 215 -2.55 -2.99 -10.79
N CYS A 216 -1.94 -1.97 -10.19
CA CYS A 216 -2.64 -0.75 -9.78
C CYS A 216 -3.27 -0.02 -10.97
N GLY A 217 -2.48 0.21 -12.04
CA GLY A 217 -2.97 0.87 -13.24
C GLY A 217 -4.11 0.14 -13.93
N LYS A 218 -4.06 -1.20 -13.99
CA LYS A 218 -5.17 -2.04 -14.48
C LYS A 218 -6.45 -1.80 -13.67
N GLY A 219 -6.34 -1.76 -12.36
CA GLY A 219 -7.49 -1.52 -11.48
C GLY A 219 -8.07 -0.12 -11.65
N VAL A 220 -7.22 0.91 -11.69
CA VAL A 220 -7.62 2.31 -11.88
C VAL A 220 -8.29 2.51 -13.24
N ALA A 221 -7.70 1.99 -14.32
CA ALA A 221 -8.24 2.08 -15.68
C ALA A 221 -9.59 1.36 -15.81
N MET A 222 -9.69 0.14 -15.29
CA MET A 222 -10.93 -0.65 -15.29
C MET A 222 -12.07 0.08 -14.57
N ARG A 223 -11.80 0.67 -13.39
CA ARG A 223 -12.83 1.41 -12.64
C ARG A 223 -13.22 2.70 -13.34
N ALA A 224 -12.26 3.45 -13.91
CA ALA A 224 -12.55 4.65 -14.70
C ALA A 224 -13.50 4.34 -15.86
N ALA A 225 -13.20 3.30 -16.64
CA ALA A 225 -14.03 2.86 -17.75
C ALA A 225 -15.42 2.43 -17.28
N GLY A 226 -15.51 1.67 -16.17
CA GLY A 226 -16.78 1.26 -15.55
C GLY A 226 -17.65 2.43 -15.09
N MET A 227 -17.05 3.59 -14.81
CA MET A 227 -17.76 4.84 -14.48
C MET A 227 -18.05 5.71 -15.72
N GLY A 228 -17.80 5.22 -16.93
CA GLY A 228 -18.11 5.91 -18.17
C GLY A 228 -17.03 6.91 -18.64
N ALA A 229 -15.81 6.81 -18.14
CA ALA A 229 -14.69 7.62 -18.65
C ALA A 229 -14.11 7.04 -19.95
N SER A 230 -13.52 7.92 -20.78
CA SER A 230 -12.62 7.52 -21.86
C SER A 230 -11.21 7.41 -21.30
N VAL A 231 -10.63 6.19 -21.30
CA VAL A 231 -9.33 5.94 -20.70
C VAL A 231 -8.20 5.99 -21.72
N ILE A 232 -7.13 6.68 -21.37
CA ILE A 232 -5.83 6.68 -22.05
C ILE A 232 -4.81 6.10 -21.07
N VAL A 233 -4.01 5.15 -21.53
CA VAL A 233 -2.91 4.57 -20.76
C VAL A 233 -1.58 5.05 -21.32
N THR A 234 -0.65 5.42 -20.47
CA THR A 234 0.75 5.66 -20.83
C THR A 234 1.61 4.59 -20.16
N GLU A 235 2.52 3.95 -20.90
CA GLU A 235 3.32 2.83 -20.42
C GLU A 235 4.67 2.78 -21.17
N VAL A 236 5.70 2.21 -20.53
CA VAL A 236 7.03 2.02 -21.11
C VAL A 236 7.30 0.55 -21.48
N ASP A 237 6.59 -0.38 -20.85
CA ASP A 237 6.65 -1.80 -21.13
C ASP A 237 5.74 -2.16 -22.31
N PRO A 238 6.29 -2.68 -23.43
CA PRO A 238 5.49 -2.95 -24.62
C PRO A 238 4.40 -4.00 -24.39
N PHE A 239 4.62 -4.99 -23.52
CA PHE A 239 3.62 -6.03 -23.24
C PHE A 239 2.46 -5.49 -22.38
N LYS A 240 2.75 -4.62 -21.42
CA LYS A 240 1.70 -3.94 -20.65
C LYS A 240 0.91 -2.97 -21.52
N ALA A 241 1.57 -2.26 -22.45
CA ALA A 241 0.92 -1.41 -23.43
C ALA A 241 -0.03 -2.19 -24.36
N LEU A 242 0.42 -3.36 -24.85
CA LEU A 242 -0.41 -4.28 -25.65
C LEU A 242 -1.59 -4.81 -24.83
N ASP A 243 -1.39 -5.19 -23.57
CA ASP A 243 -2.47 -5.64 -22.68
C ASP A 243 -3.50 -4.52 -22.46
N ALA A 244 -3.07 -3.27 -22.27
CA ALA A 244 -3.99 -2.13 -22.19
C ALA A 244 -4.82 -1.97 -23.47
N THR A 245 -4.19 -2.13 -24.64
CA THR A 245 -4.87 -2.09 -25.93
C THR A 245 -5.89 -3.22 -26.09
N MET A 246 -5.55 -4.44 -25.68
CA MET A 246 -6.46 -5.61 -25.71
C MET A 246 -7.66 -5.44 -24.74
N ASN A 247 -7.48 -4.65 -23.67
CA ASN A 247 -8.57 -4.27 -22.78
C ASN A 247 -9.40 -3.05 -23.28
N GLY A 248 -9.17 -2.61 -24.53
CA GLY A 248 -9.94 -1.56 -25.18
C GLY A 248 -9.51 -0.12 -24.86
N PHE A 249 -8.37 0.07 -24.20
CA PHE A 249 -7.86 1.40 -23.86
C PHE A 249 -6.99 1.96 -24.97
N ARG A 250 -7.06 3.29 -25.14
CA ARG A 250 -6.10 4.01 -26.00
C ARG A 250 -4.74 4.03 -25.31
N VAL A 251 -3.68 3.82 -26.08
CA VAL A 251 -2.30 3.91 -25.58
C VAL A 251 -1.55 4.97 -26.37
N MET A 252 -0.83 5.85 -25.69
CA MET A 252 0.01 6.88 -26.29
C MET A 252 1.06 7.39 -25.29
N PRO A 253 2.14 8.06 -25.75
CA PRO A 253 3.10 8.71 -24.85
C PRO A 253 2.45 9.83 -24.01
N MET A 254 3.00 10.13 -22.82
CA MET A 254 2.50 11.19 -21.95
C MET A 254 2.54 12.57 -22.63
N ASP A 255 3.55 12.84 -23.46
CA ASP A 255 3.66 14.11 -24.21
C ASP A 255 2.43 14.38 -25.12
N GLU A 256 1.78 13.32 -25.59
CA GLU A 256 0.53 13.40 -26.35
C GLU A 256 -0.69 13.38 -25.41
N ALA A 257 -0.75 12.43 -24.48
CA ALA A 257 -1.87 12.22 -23.56
C ALA A 257 -2.18 13.46 -22.71
N ALA A 258 -1.16 14.25 -22.35
CA ALA A 258 -1.30 15.47 -21.54
C ALA A 258 -2.28 16.48 -22.15
N ARG A 259 -2.46 16.49 -23.48
CA ARG A 259 -3.39 17.39 -24.17
C ARG A 259 -4.85 17.00 -24.05
N TYR A 260 -5.12 15.73 -23.76
CA TYR A 260 -6.47 15.15 -23.77
C TYR A 260 -7.06 14.94 -22.37
N GLY A 261 -6.21 14.75 -21.36
CA GLY A 261 -6.63 14.40 -20.01
C GLY A 261 -7.43 15.47 -19.29
N ASP A 262 -8.50 15.06 -18.64
CA ASP A 262 -9.24 15.85 -17.64
C ASP A 262 -8.82 15.45 -16.23
N ILE A 263 -8.49 14.15 -16.03
CA ILE A 263 -7.99 13.58 -14.77
C ILE A 263 -6.77 12.74 -15.10
N PHE A 264 -5.69 12.93 -14.34
CA PHE A 264 -4.46 12.18 -14.46
C PHE A 264 -4.22 11.39 -13.16
N VAL A 265 -3.93 10.09 -13.30
CA VAL A 265 -3.59 9.20 -12.18
C VAL A 265 -2.26 8.53 -12.49
N THR A 266 -1.22 8.85 -11.74
CA THR A 266 0.09 8.19 -11.87
C THR A 266 0.17 6.99 -10.93
N VAL A 267 0.67 5.86 -11.42
CA VAL A 267 0.79 4.58 -10.71
C VAL A 267 2.01 3.77 -11.19
N THR A 268 3.11 4.45 -11.49
CA THR A 268 4.29 3.83 -12.11
C THR A 268 5.31 3.33 -11.11
N GLY A 269 5.35 3.93 -9.92
CA GLY A 269 6.43 3.78 -8.95
C GLY A 269 7.76 4.43 -9.38
N CYS A 270 7.73 5.28 -10.43
CA CYS A 270 8.89 6.00 -10.96
C CYS A 270 8.78 7.49 -10.61
N LYS A 271 9.85 8.23 -10.74
CA LYS A 271 9.86 9.68 -10.55
C LYS A 271 9.63 10.42 -11.88
N ASP A 272 9.20 11.68 -11.78
CA ASP A 272 9.15 12.63 -12.89
C ASP A 272 8.32 12.14 -14.10
N VAL A 273 7.17 11.50 -13.82
CA VAL A 273 6.26 10.98 -14.85
C VAL A 273 5.47 12.13 -15.51
N ILE A 274 5.00 13.07 -14.69
CA ILE A 274 4.35 14.30 -15.15
C ILE A 274 5.20 15.50 -14.71
N THR A 275 5.71 16.26 -15.70
CA THR A 275 6.71 17.31 -15.53
C THR A 275 6.28 18.62 -16.18
N PRO A 276 7.02 19.74 -16.03
CA PRO A 276 6.69 21.04 -16.60
C PRO A 276 6.27 21.05 -18.07
N LYS A 277 6.91 20.25 -18.93
CA LYS A 277 6.54 20.15 -20.35
C LYS A 277 5.11 19.65 -20.57
N HIS A 278 4.61 18.80 -19.66
CA HIS A 278 3.25 18.28 -19.72
C HIS A 278 2.24 19.30 -19.20
N PHE A 279 2.55 19.98 -18.08
CA PHE A 279 1.69 21.04 -17.52
C PHE A 279 1.44 22.16 -18.53
N ALA A 280 2.45 22.50 -19.35
CA ALA A 280 2.36 23.54 -20.37
C ALA A 280 1.24 23.30 -21.41
N VAL A 281 0.80 22.06 -21.61
CA VAL A 281 -0.19 21.69 -22.64
C VAL A 281 -1.49 21.10 -22.09
N MET A 282 -1.61 20.94 -20.77
CA MET A 282 -2.82 20.40 -20.12
C MET A 282 -3.99 21.36 -20.23
N LYS A 283 -5.19 20.82 -20.15
CA LYS A 283 -6.43 21.59 -20.14
C LYS A 283 -6.56 22.44 -18.87
N HIS A 284 -7.30 23.52 -18.98
CA HIS A 284 -7.77 24.27 -17.80
C HIS A 284 -8.61 23.36 -16.90
N ASN A 285 -8.39 23.44 -15.59
CA ASN A 285 -9.01 22.60 -14.56
C ASN A 285 -8.65 21.10 -14.62
N ALA A 286 -7.59 20.70 -15.33
CA ALA A 286 -7.10 19.33 -15.22
C ALA A 286 -6.78 18.98 -13.75
N ILE A 287 -7.09 17.74 -13.36
CA ILE A 287 -6.87 17.19 -12.03
C ILE A 287 -5.70 16.23 -12.09
N LEU A 288 -4.72 16.43 -11.23
CA LEU A 288 -3.52 15.63 -11.11
C LEU A 288 -3.59 14.86 -9.79
N THR A 289 -3.41 13.55 -9.86
CA THR A 289 -3.39 12.67 -8.69
C THR A 289 -2.27 11.66 -8.82
N ASN A 290 -1.73 11.24 -7.69
CA ASN A 290 -0.77 10.15 -7.62
C ASN A 290 -1.35 9.00 -6.79
N ALA A 291 -1.19 7.78 -7.28
CA ALA A 291 -1.48 6.55 -6.57
C ALA A 291 -0.25 5.62 -6.49
N GLY A 292 0.95 6.16 -6.77
CA GLY A 292 2.22 5.54 -6.44
C GLY A 292 2.61 5.81 -5.00
N HIS A 293 3.48 4.98 -4.45
CA HIS A 293 3.85 5.02 -3.02
C HIS A 293 4.49 6.35 -2.59
N PHE A 294 5.36 6.93 -3.42
CA PHE A 294 6.02 8.21 -3.15
C PHE A 294 5.43 9.36 -3.95
N ASP A 295 5.61 10.57 -3.45
CA ASP A 295 5.12 11.83 -4.01
C ASP A 295 6.01 12.42 -5.14
N CYS A 296 6.74 11.57 -5.85
CA CYS A 296 7.73 11.98 -6.86
C CYS A 296 7.29 11.75 -8.32
N GLU A 297 6.11 11.15 -8.55
CA GLU A 297 5.64 10.88 -9.91
C GLU A 297 5.10 12.13 -10.61
N VAL A 298 4.45 13.02 -9.87
CA VAL A 298 4.03 14.35 -10.34
C VAL A 298 5.00 15.37 -9.79
N ASP A 299 5.68 16.12 -10.66
CA ASP A 299 6.61 17.18 -10.26
C ASP A 299 5.84 18.41 -9.75
N VAL A 300 5.29 18.31 -8.55
CA VAL A 300 4.52 19.41 -7.90
C VAL A 300 5.41 20.63 -7.66
N ALA A 301 6.70 20.44 -7.39
CA ALA A 301 7.64 21.53 -7.21
C ALA A 301 7.85 22.30 -8.53
N GLY A 302 8.02 21.58 -9.64
CA GLY A 302 8.09 22.17 -10.98
C GLY A 302 6.80 22.88 -11.38
N LEU A 303 5.63 22.33 -11.02
CA LEU A 303 4.35 23.00 -11.25
C LEU A 303 4.24 24.28 -10.41
N ALA A 304 4.66 24.27 -9.16
CA ALA A 304 4.66 25.44 -8.30
C ALA A 304 5.60 26.54 -8.84
N ALA A 305 6.76 26.16 -9.38
CA ALA A 305 7.69 27.10 -10.00
C ALA A 305 7.13 27.75 -11.28
N MET A 306 6.23 27.08 -12.02
CA MET A 306 5.55 27.63 -13.20
C MET A 306 4.35 28.51 -12.84
N ALA A 307 3.76 28.32 -11.67
CA ALA A 307 2.52 28.99 -11.28
C ALA A 307 2.76 30.44 -10.84
N VAL A 308 1.87 31.33 -11.25
CA VAL A 308 1.83 32.74 -10.76
C VAL A 308 1.01 32.87 -9.47
N LYS A 309 0.18 31.87 -9.15
CA LYS A 309 -0.62 31.81 -7.94
C LYS A 309 -0.83 30.34 -7.53
N ARG A 310 -0.76 30.09 -6.21
CA ARG A 310 -1.12 28.82 -5.58
C ARG A 310 -2.17 29.09 -4.52
N GLU A 311 -3.24 28.31 -4.49
CA GLU A 311 -4.33 28.46 -3.52
C GLU A 311 -5.01 27.13 -3.20
N LEU A 312 -5.42 26.96 -1.94
CA LEU A 312 -6.29 25.86 -1.54
C LEU A 312 -7.69 26.12 -2.13
N ARG A 313 -8.20 25.20 -2.95
CA ARG A 313 -9.52 25.29 -3.62
C ARG A 313 -10.60 24.50 -2.90
N ARG A 314 -10.25 23.40 -2.33
CA ARG A 314 -11.04 22.52 -1.45
C ARG A 314 -10.08 21.80 -0.49
N ASP A 315 -10.63 21.18 0.54
CA ASP A 315 -9.83 20.28 1.37
C ASP A 315 -9.14 19.25 0.48
N ASN A 316 -7.82 19.11 0.65
CA ASN A 316 -6.94 18.27 -0.15
C ASN A 316 -6.82 18.60 -1.65
N ILE A 317 -7.31 19.76 -2.12
CA ILE A 317 -7.12 20.21 -3.51
C ILE A 317 -6.45 21.58 -3.57
N GLU A 318 -5.22 21.62 -4.10
CA GLU A 318 -4.53 22.85 -4.43
C GLU A 318 -4.66 23.19 -5.90
N GLY A 319 -4.92 24.44 -6.19
CA GLY A 319 -4.94 25.01 -7.54
C GLY A 319 -3.69 25.82 -7.83
N PHE A 320 -3.09 25.56 -8.98
CA PHE A 320 -1.91 26.24 -9.50
C PHE A 320 -2.30 27.03 -10.74
N THR A 321 -2.34 28.35 -10.65
CA THR A 321 -2.66 29.24 -11.78
C THR A 321 -1.39 29.49 -12.60
N LEU A 322 -1.40 29.13 -13.87
CA LEU A 322 -0.31 29.35 -14.81
C LEU A 322 -0.36 30.78 -15.38
N PRO A 323 0.75 31.28 -15.99
CA PRO A 323 0.80 32.62 -16.56
C PRO A 323 -0.26 32.92 -17.64
N ASP A 324 -0.76 31.90 -18.34
CA ASP A 324 -1.80 32.02 -19.36
C ASP A 324 -3.24 31.95 -18.78
N GLY A 325 -3.38 31.93 -17.47
CA GLY A 325 -4.65 31.92 -16.76
C GLY A 325 -5.27 30.52 -16.56
N ARG A 326 -4.68 29.45 -17.12
CA ARG A 326 -5.13 28.09 -16.83
C ARG A 326 -4.83 27.75 -15.38
N VAL A 327 -5.72 26.96 -14.76
CA VAL A 327 -5.52 26.39 -13.42
C VAL A 327 -5.35 24.90 -13.57
N LEU A 328 -4.33 24.33 -12.92
CA LEU A 328 -4.16 22.90 -12.73
C LEU A 328 -4.38 22.58 -11.26
N ASN A 329 -5.02 21.45 -10.97
CA ASN A 329 -5.40 21.07 -9.61
C ASN A 329 -4.65 19.81 -9.20
N VAL A 330 -4.05 19.81 -8.01
CA VAL A 330 -3.36 18.64 -7.44
C VAL A 330 -4.14 18.18 -6.21
N ILE A 331 -4.47 16.89 -6.16
CA ILE A 331 -5.09 16.27 -4.98
C ILE A 331 -4.02 15.67 -4.08
N GLY A 332 -4.12 15.90 -2.76
CA GLY A 332 -3.26 15.28 -1.75
C GLY A 332 -1.79 15.65 -1.89
N GLU A 333 -1.50 16.86 -2.38
CA GLU A 333 -0.13 17.35 -2.57
C GLU A 333 0.75 16.48 -3.48
N GLY A 334 0.15 15.65 -4.36
CA GLY A 334 0.85 14.66 -5.16
C GLY A 334 1.24 13.38 -4.43
N ARG A 335 0.79 13.20 -3.18
CA ARG A 335 0.97 11.98 -2.39
C ARG A 335 -0.04 10.90 -2.77
N LEU A 336 0.09 9.72 -2.19
CA LEU A 336 -0.78 8.57 -2.42
C LEU A 336 -2.25 8.92 -2.11
N VAL A 337 -3.03 9.23 -3.16
CA VAL A 337 -4.34 9.89 -3.08
C VAL A 337 -5.37 9.12 -2.26
N ASN A 338 -5.42 7.79 -2.38
CA ASN A 338 -6.38 6.93 -1.69
C ASN A 338 -6.21 6.89 -0.17
N LEU A 339 -5.07 7.33 0.32
CA LEU A 339 -4.77 7.42 1.74
C LEU A 339 -4.66 8.88 2.23
N ALA A 340 -4.08 9.77 1.43
CA ALA A 340 -3.98 11.19 1.79
C ALA A 340 -5.35 11.88 1.76
N ALA A 341 -6.27 11.43 0.91
CA ALA A 341 -7.58 12.02 0.72
C ALA A 341 -8.75 11.01 0.81
N GLY A 342 -8.50 9.81 1.37
CA GLY A 342 -9.48 8.72 1.49
C GLY A 342 -9.20 7.78 2.65
N ASN A 343 -9.92 6.67 2.67
CA ASN A 343 -9.85 5.65 3.74
C ASN A 343 -8.90 4.48 3.42
N GLY A 344 -8.13 4.56 2.34
CA GLY A 344 -7.31 3.47 1.87
C GLY A 344 -8.11 2.32 1.25
N HIS A 345 -7.48 1.15 1.11
CA HIS A 345 -8.09 -0.02 0.49
C HIS A 345 -9.23 -0.59 1.35
N PRO A 346 -10.28 -1.21 0.73
CA PRO A 346 -11.37 -1.85 1.45
C PRO A 346 -10.90 -2.93 2.44
N ALA A 347 -11.60 -3.05 3.57
CA ALA A 347 -11.27 -4.02 4.63
C ALA A 347 -11.21 -5.47 4.10
N GLU A 348 -12.18 -5.86 3.26
CA GLU A 348 -12.25 -7.21 2.68
C GLU A 348 -11.07 -7.55 1.76
N ILE A 349 -10.42 -6.53 1.18
CA ILE A 349 -9.21 -6.68 0.38
C ILE A 349 -7.99 -6.80 1.31
N MET A 350 -7.86 -5.89 2.29
CA MET A 350 -6.75 -5.92 3.26
C MET A 350 -6.78 -7.15 4.17
N ASP A 351 -7.95 -7.78 4.32
CA ASP A 351 -8.11 -9.08 4.97
C ASP A 351 -7.13 -10.14 4.41
N MET A 352 -7.01 -10.23 3.08
CA MET A 352 -6.08 -11.16 2.44
C MET A 352 -4.63 -10.70 2.59
N SER A 353 -4.31 -9.44 2.30
CA SER A 353 -2.95 -8.91 2.38
C SER A 353 -2.37 -9.07 3.79
N PHE A 354 -3.13 -8.72 4.82
CA PHE A 354 -2.67 -8.81 6.20
C PHE A 354 -2.68 -10.25 6.74
N SER A 355 -3.51 -11.13 6.20
CA SER A 355 -3.39 -12.56 6.43
C SER A 355 -2.08 -13.12 5.88
N VAL A 356 -1.63 -12.68 4.68
CA VAL A 356 -0.31 -13.03 4.16
C VAL A 356 0.79 -12.52 5.07
N GLN A 357 0.72 -11.26 5.54
CA GLN A 357 1.70 -10.69 6.47
C GLN A 357 1.84 -11.51 7.75
N ALA A 358 0.72 -11.83 8.40
CA ALA A 358 0.71 -12.57 9.65
C ALA A 358 1.29 -13.99 9.49
N LEU A 359 0.89 -14.72 8.43
CA LEU A 359 1.38 -16.08 8.18
C LEU A 359 2.83 -16.10 7.68
N ALA A 360 3.25 -15.11 6.91
CA ALA A 360 4.64 -14.97 6.46
C ALA A 360 5.59 -14.70 7.64
N LEU A 361 5.19 -13.87 8.61
CA LEU A 361 5.95 -13.68 9.84
C LEU A 361 6.05 -14.97 10.66
N GLU A 362 4.95 -15.71 10.81
CA GLU A 362 4.95 -17.01 11.47
C GLU A 362 5.88 -18.00 10.78
N TRP A 363 5.85 -18.03 9.45
CA TRP A 363 6.75 -18.87 8.64
C TRP A 363 8.23 -18.50 8.86
N LEU A 364 8.57 -17.21 8.91
CA LEU A 364 9.93 -16.76 9.25
C LEU A 364 10.40 -17.26 10.60
N VAL A 365 9.56 -17.21 11.62
CA VAL A 365 9.90 -17.72 12.96
C VAL A 365 10.21 -19.22 12.93
N LYS A 366 9.38 -19.99 12.20
CA LYS A 366 9.52 -21.46 12.11
C LYS A 366 10.75 -21.90 11.30
N HIS A 367 11.23 -21.09 10.36
CA HIS A 367 12.32 -21.46 9.44
C HIS A 367 13.60 -20.64 9.64
N ARG A 368 13.68 -19.81 10.67
CA ARG A 368 14.76 -18.84 10.91
C ARG A 368 16.18 -19.40 10.81
N ASP A 369 16.40 -20.66 11.24
CA ASP A 369 17.72 -21.26 11.33
C ASP A 369 18.32 -21.67 9.96
N GLY A 370 17.53 -21.61 8.88
CA GLY A 370 17.94 -21.99 7.53
C GLY A 370 17.93 -20.85 6.50
N LEU A 371 17.55 -19.64 6.91
CA LEU A 371 17.39 -18.53 5.97
C LEU A 371 18.65 -17.69 5.83
N GLU A 372 19.03 -17.42 4.59
CA GLU A 372 20.06 -16.46 4.25
C GLU A 372 19.49 -15.04 4.16
N LYS A 373 20.34 -14.02 4.20
CA LYS A 373 19.94 -12.61 4.04
C LYS A 373 19.57 -12.32 2.58
N LYS A 374 18.38 -12.76 2.18
CA LYS A 374 17.82 -12.65 0.82
C LYS A 374 16.36 -12.22 0.85
N VAL A 375 15.85 -11.83 -0.32
CA VAL A 375 14.44 -11.58 -0.53
C VAL A 375 13.77 -12.87 -0.99
N TYR A 376 12.86 -13.39 -0.17
CA TYR A 376 12.10 -14.62 -0.42
C TYR A 376 10.71 -14.32 -0.95
N GLN A 377 10.20 -15.20 -1.79
CA GLN A 377 8.78 -15.20 -2.14
C GLN A 377 7.95 -15.76 -0.99
N VAL A 378 6.68 -15.37 -0.92
CA VAL A 378 5.72 -16.01 -0.01
C VAL A 378 5.60 -17.48 -0.40
N PRO A 379 5.69 -18.42 0.58
CA PRO A 379 5.43 -19.84 0.30
C PRO A 379 4.06 -20.07 -0.34
N ALA A 380 4.00 -20.89 -1.39
CA ALA A 380 2.78 -21.11 -2.17
C ALA A 380 1.63 -21.67 -1.33
N GLU A 381 1.94 -22.46 -0.31
CA GLU A 381 0.96 -23.01 0.63
C GLU A 381 0.25 -21.94 1.47
N ILE A 382 0.92 -20.83 1.80
CA ILE A 382 0.31 -19.68 2.49
C ILE A 382 -0.70 -19.02 1.56
N ASP A 383 -0.29 -18.76 0.33
CA ASP A 383 -1.12 -18.10 -0.67
C ASP A 383 -2.40 -18.90 -0.98
N ASP A 384 -2.26 -20.22 -1.18
CA ASP A 384 -3.39 -21.13 -1.44
C ASP A 384 -4.32 -21.22 -0.21
N ALA A 385 -3.77 -21.35 0.99
CA ALA A 385 -4.56 -21.43 2.22
C ALA A 385 -5.42 -20.16 2.42
N ILE A 386 -4.87 -18.98 2.19
CA ILE A 386 -5.60 -17.71 2.31
C ILE A 386 -6.72 -17.64 1.26
N GLY A 387 -6.45 -18.04 0.01
CA GLY A 387 -7.46 -18.10 -1.04
C GLY A 387 -8.64 -18.99 -0.66
N ARG A 388 -8.38 -20.17 -0.11
CA ARG A 388 -9.42 -21.12 0.35
C ARG A 388 -10.23 -20.57 1.53
N VAL A 389 -9.55 -20.01 2.52
CA VAL A 389 -10.24 -19.39 3.68
C VAL A 389 -11.13 -18.24 3.24
N LYS A 390 -10.67 -17.40 2.31
CA LYS A 390 -11.45 -16.28 1.77
C LYS A 390 -12.67 -16.76 0.99
N LEU A 391 -12.54 -17.77 0.12
CA LEU A 391 -13.66 -18.37 -0.59
C LEU A 391 -14.69 -18.95 0.38
N ALA A 392 -14.25 -19.67 1.41
CA ALA A 392 -15.14 -20.23 2.43
C ALA A 392 -15.88 -19.13 3.21
N ALA A 393 -15.19 -18.04 3.57
CA ALA A 393 -15.82 -16.89 4.25
C ALA A 393 -16.86 -16.17 3.37
N MET A 394 -16.70 -16.22 2.04
CA MET A 394 -17.69 -15.72 1.08
C MET A 394 -18.82 -16.70 0.79
N GLY A 395 -18.82 -17.89 1.39
CA GLY A 395 -19.78 -18.95 1.10
C GLY A 395 -19.62 -19.59 -0.28
N LEU A 396 -18.43 -19.50 -0.88
CA LEU A 396 -18.13 -20.02 -2.21
C LEU A 396 -17.36 -21.35 -2.12
N SER A 397 -17.67 -22.27 -3.04
CA SER A 397 -16.95 -23.52 -3.25
C SER A 397 -16.41 -23.58 -4.68
N ILE A 398 -15.31 -24.30 -4.85
CA ILE A 398 -14.66 -24.54 -6.15
C ILE A 398 -14.54 -26.02 -6.40
N ASP A 399 -14.32 -26.40 -7.65
CA ASP A 399 -14.06 -27.79 -8.02
C ASP A 399 -12.75 -28.29 -7.40
N ALA A 400 -12.69 -29.62 -7.20
CA ALA A 400 -11.47 -30.33 -6.82
C ALA A 400 -11.10 -31.29 -7.97
N LEU A 401 -9.79 -31.43 -8.21
CA LEU A 401 -9.32 -32.44 -9.18
C LEU A 401 -9.60 -33.83 -8.67
N THR A 402 -9.97 -34.73 -9.58
CA THR A 402 -9.99 -36.16 -9.26
C THR A 402 -8.55 -36.70 -9.24
N PRO A 403 -8.31 -37.87 -8.60
CA PRO A 403 -6.98 -38.48 -8.59
C PRO A 403 -6.45 -38.73 -10.03
N GLU A 404 -7.30 -39.09 -10.97
CA GLU A 404 -6.95 -39.29 -12.37
C GLU A 404 -6.56 -37.97 -13.06
N GLN A 405 -7.23 -36.87 -12.74
CA GLN A 405 -6.88 -35.53 -13.22
C GLN A 405 -5.56 -35.06 -12.66
N GLU A 406 -5.31 -35.33 -11.37
CA GLU A 406 -4.03 -35.02 -10.74
C GLU A 406 -2.88 -35.82 -11.35
N GLU A 407 -3.08 -37.11 -11.60
CA GLU A 407 -2.10 -37.97 -12.27
C GLU A 407 -1.80 -37.46 -13.70
N TYR A 408 -2.84 -37.09 -14.45
CA TYR A 408 -2.69 -36.54 -15.81
C TYR A 408 -1.90 -35.24 -15.85
N LEU A 409 -2.21 -34.30 -14.94
CA LEU A 409 -1.56 -32.98 -14.88
C LEU A 409 -0.11 -33.05 -14.38
N ASN A 410 0.22 -34.01 -13.51
CA ASN A 410 1.56 -34.23 -12.98
C ASN A 410 2.38 -35.25 -13.78
N GLY A 411 1.75 -35.96 -14.69
CA GLY A 411 2.35 -36.95 -15.57
C GLY A 411 2.85 -36.34 -16.89
N TRP A 412 3.74 -37.07 -17.57
CA TRP A 412 4.20 -36.73 -18.91
C TRP A 412 3.58 -37.67 -19.99
N LYS A 413 2.86 -38.68 -19.55
CA LYS A 413 2.14 -39.59 -20.43
C LYS A 413 0.70 -39.14 -20.55
N ALA A 414 0.25 -38.82 -21.76
CA ALA A 414 -1.14 -38.56 -22.07
C ALA A 414 -1.94 -39.86 -22.22
#